data_b5c02b3b708da6ba3908f94e0d36f158
#
_entry.id   b5c02b3b708da6ba3908f94e0d36f158
#
_cell.length_a   1.000
_cell.length_b   1.000
_cell.length_c   1.000
_cell.angle_alpha   90.00
_cell.angle_beta   90.00
_cell.angle_gamma   90.00
#
_symmetry.space_group_name_H-M   'P 1'
#
loop_
_entity.id
_entity.type
_entity.pdbx_description
1 polymer ?
#
loop_
_entity_poly.entity_id
_entity_poly.type
_entity_poly.pdbx_seq_one_letter_code
_entity_poly.pdbx_strand_id
1 'polypeptide(L)'
;MKRFYSRSTGCCYLEGRHTDLPKDAVQIDDERYDSVIANPDPGKVRGHDKKGLPILVDPSPPGVEELGAAERKWRDKELAGVQWLRDRHRDEQDLSRDTTLTADQFGELLGYMQALRDWPQSDAFPELEHRPVPPGWISELLT
;
A
#
# COMPACT_ATOMS: atom_id res chain seq x y z
N MET A 1 -37.40 10.80 15.52
CA MET A 1 -37.10 9.36 15.43
C MET A 1 -35.71 9.13 15.99
N LYS A 2 -35.57 8.32 17.02
CA LYS A 2 -34.26 8.10 17.64
C LYS A 2 -33.45 7.12 16.84
N ARG A 3 -32.15 7.37 16.73
CA ARG A 3 -31.20 6.49 16.09
C ARG A 3 -30.29 5.85 17.12
N PHE A 4 -30.01 4.57 16.96
CA PHE A 4 -29.15 3.79 17.85
C PHE A 4 -28.00 3.21 17.01
N TYR A 5 -26.85 3.08 17.61
CA TYR A 5 -25.69 2.44 17.02
C TYR A 5 -25.26 1.25 17.87
N SER A 6 -24.93 0.15 17.23
CA SER A 6 -24.38 -1.03 17.91
C SER A 6 -22.93 -1.24 17.49
N ARG A 7 -22.05 -1.30 18.46
CA ARG A 7 -20.63 -1.58 18.25
C ARG A 7 -20.41 -3.00 17.73
N SER A 8 -21.17 -3.97 18.23
CA SER A 8 -21.01 -5.39 17.86
C SER A 8 -21.39 -5.67 16.41
N THR A 9 -22.37 -4.95 15.87
CA THR A 9 -22.81 -5.10 14.48
C THR A 9 -22.24 -4.06 13.53
N GLY A 10 -21.73 -2.95 14.06
CA GLY A 10 -21.28 -1.79 13.27
C GLY A 10 -22.41 -1.04 12.56
N CYS A 11 -23.67 -1.33 12.89
CA CYS A 11 -24.86 -0.81 12.20
C CYS A 11 -25.63 0.21 13.03
N CYS A 12 -26.42 1.04 12.31
CA CYS A 12 -27.39 1.93 12.92
C CYS A 12 -28.81 1.37 12.82
N TYR A 13 -29.60 1.64 13.84
CA TYR A 13 -30.98 1.20 13.99
C TYR A 13 -31.87 2.40 14.25
N LEU A 14 -33.08 2.38 13.71
CA LEU A 14 -34.07 3.44 13.90
C LEU A 14 -35.22 2.93 14.79
N GLU A 15 -35.56 3.73 15.79
CA GLU A 15 -36.73 3.47 16.65
C GLU A 15 -38.01 3.34 15.79
N GLY A 16 -38.76 2.29 16.03
CA GLY A 16 -40.02 2.04 15.31
C GLY A 16 -39.91 1.37 13.95
N ARG A 17 -38.69 1.27 13.39
CA ARG A 17 -38.43 0.54 12.15
C ARG A 17 -37.80 -0.83 12.39
N HIS A 18 -36.97 -0.92 13.41
CA HIS A 18 -36.29 -2.15 13.80
C HIS A 18 -36.90 -2.64 15.10
N THR A 19 -37.42 -3.86 15.09
CA THR A 19 -38.10 -4.47 16.25
C THR A 19 -37.11 -5.03 17.26
N ASP A 20 -35.97 -5.51 16.79
CA ASP A 20 -34.91 -6.09 17.63
C ASP A 20 -33.64 -5.23 17.57
N LEU A 21 -33.36 -4.59 18.69
CA LEU A 21 -32.12 -3.83 18.87
C LEU A 21 -31.07 -4.70 19.57
N PRO A 22 -29.81 -4.70 19.09
CA PRO A 22 -28.71 -5.34 19.83
C PRO A 22 -28.62 -4.83 21.27
N LYS A 23 -28.18 -5.68 22.17
CA LYS A 23 -28.08 -5.34 23.62
C LYS A 23 -27.10 -4.19 23.89
N ASP A 24 -26.14 -4.01 23.02
CA ASP A 24 -25.11 -2.96 23.07
C ASP A 24 -25.49 -1.70 22.28
N ALA A 25 -26.72 -1.60 21.79
CA ALA A 25 -27.18 -0.45 21.05
C ALA A 25 -27.26 0.80 21.95
N VAL A 26 -26.56 1.85 21.56
CA VAL A 26 -26.50 3.15 22.26
C VAL A 26 -27.07 4.22 21.34
N GLN A 27 -27.85 5.15 21.93
CA GLN A 27 -28.41 6.25 21.16
C GLN A 27 -27.28 7.11 20.59
N ILE A 28 -27.35 7.41 19.29
CA ILE A 28 -26.44 8.27 18.56
C ILE A 28 -27.20 9.51 18.07
N ASP A 29 -26.59 10.67 18.24
CA ASP A 29 -27.12 11.93 17.70
C ASP A 29 -26.89 12.03 16.18
N ASP A 30 -27.66 12.88 15.53
CA ASP A 30 -27.61 13.03 14.07
C ASP A 30 -26.30 13.66 13.59
N GLU A 31 -25.68 14.56 14.36
CA GLU A 31 -24.39 15.16 14.02
C GLU A 31 -23.28 14.12 13.97
N ARG A 32 -23.20 13.26 14.98
CA ARG A 32 -22.22 12.16 15.00
C ARG A 32 -22.51 11.14 13.90
N TYR A 33 -23.77 10.80 13.67
CA TYR A 33 -24.13 9.93 12.58
C TYR A 33 -23.66 10.49 11.23
N ASP A 34 -23.91 11.76 10.99
CA ASP A 34 -23.53 12.40 9.73
C ASP A 34 -22.01 12.45 9.54
N SER A 35 -21.26 12.90 10.55
CA SER A 35 -19.81 13.09 10.45
C SER A 35 -18.99 11.79 10.50
N VAL A 36 -19.50 10.74 11.14
CA VAL A 36 -18.72 9.49 11.35
C VAL A 36 -19.18 8.34 10.45
N ILE A 37 -20.46 8.33 10.08
CA ILE A 37 -21.05 7.21 9.34
C ILE A 37 -21.48 7.60 7.94
N ALA A 38 -22.24 8.67 7.78
CA ALA A 38 -22.77 9.06 6.47
C ALA A 38 -21.71 9.75 5.60
N ASN A 39 -20.93 10.65 6.20
CA ASN A 39 -19.91 11.43 5.50
C ASN A 39 -18.57 11.43 6.27
N PRO A 40 -17.93 10.26 6.44
CA PRO A 40 -16.67 10.19 7.19
C PRO A 40 -15.54 10.91 6.44
N ASP A 41 -14.63 11.55 7.19
CA ASP A 41 -13.42 12.15 6.65
C ASP A 41 -12.58 11.12 5.90
N PRO A 42 -12.14 11.43 4.67
CA PRO A 42 -11.23 10.56 3.93
C PRO A 42 -9.93 10.31 4.71
N GLY A 43 -9.48 9.08 4.74
CA GLY A 43 -8.24 8.70 5.42
C GLY A 43 -8.38 8.42 6.91
N LYS A 44 -9.56 8.60 7.49
CA LYS A 44 -9.89 8.16 8.85
C LYS A 44 -10.57 6.80 8.82
N VAL A 45 -10.45 6.06 9.91
CA VAL A 45 -11.14 4.78 10.12
C VAL A 45 -12.09 4.87 11.30
N ARG A 46 -13.13 4.05 11.29
CA ARG A 46 -14.08 4.02 12.38
C ARG A 46 -13.49 3.29 13.58
N GLY A 47 -13.42 3.99 14.70
CA GLY A 47 -13.17 3.45 16.03
C GLY A 47 -14.41 3.58 16.92
N HIS A 48 -14.23 3.35 18.22
CA HIS A 48 -15.30 3.47 19.21
C HIS A 48 -14.78 4.17 20.46
N ASP A 49 -15.60 5.03 21.04
CA ASP A 49 -15.32 5.62 22.34
C ASP A 49 -15.64 4.65 23.50
N LYS A 50 -15.40 5.08 24.73
CA LYS A 50 -15.65 4.25 25.93
C LYS A 50 -17.12 3.88 26.13
N LYS A 51 -18.04 4.60 25.47
CA LYS A 51 -19.48 4.34 25.53
C LYS A 51 -19.96 3.43 24.40
N GLY A 52 -19.05 3.01 23.50
CA GLY A 52 -19.41 2.19 22.35
C GLY A 52 -19.93 2.98 21.15
N LEU A 53 -19.89 4.31 21.21
CA LEU A 53 -20.27 5.17 20.09
C LEU A 53 -19.15 5.27 19.04
N PRO A 54 -19.51 5.36 17.75
CA PRO A 54 -18.53 5.44 16.68
C PRO A 54 -17.81 6.80 16.69
N ILE A 55 -16.51 6.75 16.49
CA ILE A 55 -15.63 7.91 16.31
C ILE A 55 -14.73 7.68 15.11
N LEU A 56 -14.18 8.74 14.55
CA LEU A 56 -13.13 8.66 13.55
C LEU A 56 -11.77 8.75 14.23
N VAL A 57 -10.88 7.82 13.89
CA VAL A 57 -9.51 7.76 14.39
C VAL A 57 -8.54 7.67 13.22
N ASP A 58 -7.29 8.05 13.45
CA ASP A 58 -6.25 7.78 12.46
C ASP A 58 -6.07 6.27 12.29
N PRO A 59 -5.87 5.77 11.05
CA PRO A 59 -5.56 4.37 10.84
C PRO A 59 -4.27 4.01 11.58
N SER A 60 -4.21 2.81 12.13
CA SER A 60 -2.98 2.29 12.70
C SER A 60 -1.88 2.27 11.63
N PRO A 61 -0.63 2.57 11.99
CA PRO A 61 0.49 2.40 11.07
C PRO A 61 0.51 0.97 10.50
N PRO A 62 0.89 0.79 9.23
CA PRO A 62 0.99 -0.54 8.64
C PRO A 62 1.96 -1.42 9.43
N GLY A 63 1.60 -2.67 9.62
CA GLY A 63 2.44 -3.65 10.27
C GLY A 63 3.67 -4.04 9.43
N VAL A 64 4.66 -4.69 10.04
CA VAL A 64 5.89 -5.14 9.35
C VAL A 64 5.59 -6.06 8.18
N GLU A 65 4.61 -6.95 8.31
CA GLU A 65 4.18 -7.84 7.21
C GLU A 65 3.58 -7.06 6.04
N GLU A 66 2.76 -6.07 6.32
CA GLU A 66 2.14 -5.22 5.31
C GLU A 66 3.17 -4.35 4.59
N LEU A 67 4.10 -3.77 5.32
CA LEU A 67 5.25 -3.05 4.75
C LEU A 67 6.11 -3.97 3.89
N GLY A 68 6.41 -5.17 4.36
CA GLY A 68 7.17 -6.17 3.62
C GLY A 68 6.48 -6.60 2.33
N ALA A 69 5.15 -6.77 2.34
CA ALA A 69 4.38 -7.09 1.14
C ALA A 69 4.40 -5.94 0.12
N ALA A 70 4.25 -4.71 0.59
CA ALA A 70 4.34 -3.52 -0.24
C ALA A 70 5.73 -3.37 -0.89
N GLU A 71 6.80 -3.62 -0.12
CA GLU A 71 8.18 -3.57 -0.63
C GLU A 71 8.48 -4.67 -1.66
N ARG A 72 7.98 -5.88 -1.48
CA ARG A 72 8.10 -6.94 -2.49
C ARG A 72 7.40 -6.56 -3.79
N LYS A 73 6.21 -5.99 -3.69
CA LYS A 73 5.46 -5.50 -4.86
C LYS A 73 6.19 -4.37 -5.58
N TRP A 74 6.76 -3.43 -4.84
CA TRP A 74 7.60 -2.38 -5.40
C TRP A 74 8.81 -2.99 -6.13
N ARG A 75 9.58 -3.89 -5.49
CA ARG A 75 10.72 -4.58 -6.06
C ARG A 75 10.36 -5.30 -7.37
N ASP A 76 9.25 -6.03 -7.38
CA ASP A 76 8.80 -6.77 -8.56
C ASP A 76 8.48 -5.83 -9.72
N LYS A 77 7.88 -4.68 -9.43
CA LYS A 77 7.62 -3.62 -10.43
C LYS A 77 8.93 -3.05 -10.98
N GLU A 78 9.90 -2.76 -10.13
CA GLU A 78 11.21 -2.25 -10.55
C GLU A 78 11.95 -3.26 -11.45
N LEU A 79 11.97 -4.53 -11.06
CA LEU A 79 12.56 -5.60 -11.88
C LEU A 79 11.89 -5.71 -13.25
N ALA A 80 10.56 -5.72 -13.29
CA ALA A 80 9.80 -5.78 -14.54
C ALA A 80 10.08 -4.57 -15.43
N GLY A 81 10.25 -3.39 -14.83
CA GLY A 81 10.50 -2.14 -15.55
C GLY A 81 11.86 -2.09 -16.28
N VAL A 82 12.85 -2.83 -15.79
CA VAL A 82 14.22 -2.85 -16.39
C VAL A 82 14.54 -4.13 -17.15
N GLN A 83 13.70 -5.16 -17.06
CA GLN A 83 13.90 -6.46 -17.71
C GLN A 83 14.14 -6.32 -19.22
N TRP A 84 13.38 -5.48 -19.90
CA TRP A 84 13.48 -5.26 -21.33
C TRP A 84 14.83 -4.73 -21.77
N LEU A 85 15.52 -3.92 -20.94
CA LEU A 85 16.86 -3.41 -21.23
C LEU A 85 17.88 -4.56 -21.30
N ARG A 86 17.78 -5.50 -20.36
CA ARG A 86 18.62 -6.70 -20.35
C ARG A 86 18.36 -7.57 -21.57
N ASP A 87 17.09 -7.80 -21.86
CA ASP A 87 16.70 -8.68 -22.97
C ASP A 87 17.12 -8.07 -24.31
N ARG A 88 16.89 -6.77 -24.52
CA ARG A 88 17.35 -6.03 -25.69
C ARG A 88 18.87 -6.10 -25.87
N HIS A 89 19.64 -5.87 -24.81
CA HIS A 89 21.11 -5.94 -24.89
C HIS A 89 21.59 -7.32 -25.34
N ARG A 90 20.98 -8.39 -24.82
CA ARG A 90 21.30 -9.77 -25.22
C ARG A 90 20.92 -10.05 -26.68
N ASP A 91 19.75 -9.61 -27.11
CA ASP A 91 19.32 -9.75 -28.50
C ASP A 91 20.25 -9.01 -29.46
N GLU A 92 20.70 -7.80 -29.12
CA GLU A 92 21.68 -7.03 -29.90
C GLU A 92 23.02 -7.77 -30.01
N GLN A 93 23.49 -8.37 -28.91
CA GLN A 93 24.70 -9.19 -28.91
C GLN A 93 24.54 -10.46 -29.77
N ASP A 94 23.44 -11.19 -29.63
CA ASP A 94 23.16 -12.42 -30.39
C ASP A 94 23.04 -12.12 -31.88
N LEU A 95 22.54 -10.94 -32.25
CA LEU A 95 22.49 -10.46 -33.63
C LEU A 95 23.80 -9.86 -34.14
N SER A 96 24.85 -9.85 -33.33
CA SER A 96 26.13 -9.21 -33.64
C SER A 96 26.00 -7.74 -34.03
N ARG A 97 25.08 -7.01 -33.40
CA ARG A 97 24.86 -5.57 -33.57
C ARG A 97 25.57 -4.76 -32.49
N ASP A 98 25.71 -3.46 -32.76
CA ASP A 98 26.11 -2.52 -31.74
C ASP A 98 25.03 -2.47 -30.66
N THR A 99 25.43 -2.57 -29.38
CA THR A 99 24.53 -2.56 -28.26
C THR A 99 24.16 -1.14 -27.87
N THR A 100 22.89 -0.94 -27.50
CA THR A 100 22.40 0.36 -26.99
C THR A 100 23.08 0.74 -25.67
N LEU A 101 23.34 -0.26 -24.81
CA LEU A 101 24.08 -0.09 -23.57
C LEU A 101 25.56 -0.39 -23.79
N THR A 102 26.45 0.36 -23.14
CA THR A 102 27.86 -0.02 -23.03
C THR A 102 28.02 -1.27 -22.15
N ALA A 103 29.16 -1.93 -22.21
CA ALA A 103 29.47 -3.05 -21.34
C ALA A 103 29.41 -2.68 -19.85
N ASP A 104 29.87 -1.49 -19.49
CA ASP A 104 29.82 -0.99 -18.11
C ASP A 104 28.36 -0.72 -17.67
N GLN A 105 27.56 -0.09 -18.52
CA GLN A 105 26.12 0.12 -18.24
C GLN A 105 25.38 -1.20 -18.07
N PHE A 106 25.66 -2.17 -18.90
CA PHE A 106 25.04 -3.50 -18.77
C PHE A 106 25.45 -4.19 -17.47
N GLY A 107 26.72 -4.08 -17.06
CA GLY A 107 27.19 -4.56 -15.75
C GLY A 107 26.49 -3.87 -14.58
N GLU A 108 26.32 -2.55 -14.63
CA GLU A 108 25.58 -1.79 -13.62
C GLU A 108 24.09 -2.20 -13.57
N LEU A 109 23.45 -2.43 -14.71
CA LEU A 109 22.08 -2.92 -14.80
C LEU A 109 21.93 -4.28 -14.11
N LEU A 110 22.82 -5.23 -14.42
CA LEU A 110 22.80 -6.55 -13.79
C LEU A 110 23.02 -6.48 -12.27
N GLY A 111 23.93 -5.60 -11.81
CA GLY A 111 24.17 -5.34 -10.40
C GLY A 111 22.93 -4.80 -9.70
N TYR A 112 22.25 -3.83 -10.30
CA TYR A 112 21.00 -3.28 -9.78
C TYR A 112 19.89 -4.34 -9.72
N MET A 113 19.71 -5.12 -10.78
CA MET A 113 18.72 -6.20 -10.80
C MET A 113 19.00 -7.25 -9.72
N GLN A 114 20.26 -7.57 -9.47
CA GLN A 114 20.64 -8.49 -8.41
C GLN A 114 20.37 -7.90 -7.02
N ALA A 115 20.72 -6.64 -6.82
CA ALA A 115 20.40 -5.93 -5.56
C ALA A 115 18.88 -5.91 -5.28
N LEU A 116 18.05 -5.74 -6.30
CA LEU A 116 16.59 -5.84 -6.15
C LEU A 116 16.13 -7.25 -5.74
N ARG A 117 16.75 -8.31 -6.28
CA ARG A 117 16.43 -9.70 -5.91
C ARG A 117 16.83 -10.00 -4.46
N ASP A 118 17.96 -9.47 -4.03
CA ASP A 118 18.48 -9.67 -2.68
C ASP A 118 17.79 -8.79 -1.62
N TRP A 119 17.13 -7.71 -2.06
CA TRP A 119 16.49 -6.72 -1.17
C TRP A 119 15.60 -7.32 -0.08
N PRO A 120 14.68 -8.27 -0.35
CA PRO A 120 13.85 -8.87 0.70
C PRO A 120 14.59 -9.67 1.76
N GLN A 121 15.86 -10.01 1.52
CA GLN A 121 16.73 -10.74 2.45
C GLN A 121 17.70 -9.82 3.19
N SER A 122 17.69 -8.52 2.88
CA SER A 122 18.52 -7.53 3.56
C SER A 122 18.06 -7.31 4.99
N ASP A 123 19.00 -7.09 5.90
CA ASP A 123 18.71 -6.74 7.30
C ASP A 123 17.94 -5.42 7.44
N ALA A 124 18.10 -4.52 6.45
CA ALA A 124 17.39 -3.24 6.39
C ALA A 124 15.98 -3.33 5.79
N PHE A 125 15.60 -4.50 5.25
CA PHE A 125 14.25 -4.69 4.71
C PHE A 125 13.20 -4.66 5.84
N PRO A 126 12.07 -3.98 5.68
CA PRO A 126 11.51 -3.27 4.51
C PRO A 126 11.67 -1.73 4.55
N GLU A 127 12.75 -1.20 5.08
CA GLU A 127 12.96 0.23 5.23
C GLU A 127 13.20 0.93 3.88
N LEU A 128 12.32 1.88 3.53
CA LEU A 128 12.32 2.58 2.25
C LEU A 128 13.65 3.29 1.92
N GLU A 129 14.32 3.79 2.94
CA GLU A 129 15.56 4.54 2.81
C GLU A 129 16.74 3.68 2.34
N HIS A 130 16.61 2.36 2.49
CA HIS A 130 17.65 1.39 2.13
C HIS A 130 17.35 0.63 0.83
N ARG A 131 16.35 1.05 0.08
CA ARG A 131 16.05 0.47 -1.23
C ARG A 131 17.25 0.52 -2.16
N PRO A 132 17.48 -0.52 -2.99
CA PRO A 132 18.47 -0.44 -4.05
C PRO A 132 18.23 0.78 -4.95
N VAL A 133 19.32 1.49 -5.28
CA VAL A 133 19.27 2.71 -6.10
C VAL A 133 19.61 2.34 -7.55
N PRO A 134 18.75 2.68 -8.53
CA PRO A 134 19.03 2.43 -9.92
C PRO A 134 20.20 3.30 -10.41
N PRO A 135 21.00 2.82 -11.38
CA PRO A 135 21.95 3.66 -12.10
C PRO A 135 21.25 4.88 -12.70
N GLY A 136 21.86 6.08 -12.59
CA GLY A 136 21.25 7.34 -13.01
C GLY A 136 20.85 7.40 -14.48
N TRP A 137 21.59 6.72 -15.37
CA TRP A 137 21.32 6.69 -16.82
C TRP A 137 20.04 5.90 -17.20
N ILE A 138 19.51 5.03 -16.30
CA ILE A 138 18.28 4.27 -16.58
C ILE A 138 17.09 5.21 -16.77
N SER A 139 16.98 6.24 -15.96
CA SER A 139 15.87 7.20 -16.06
C SER A 139 15.82 7.93 -17.40
N GLU A 140 16.98 8.16 -18.02
CA GLU A 140 17.09 8.81 -19.34
C GLU A 140 16.55 7.93 -20.47
N LEU A 141 16.63 6.61 -20.32
CA LEU A 141 16.15 5.65 -21.32
C LEU A 141 14.66 5.30 -21.15
N LEU A 142 14.06 5.62 -20.02
CA LEU A 142 12.66 5.33 -19.71
C LEU A 142 11.71 6.50 -20.05
N THR A 143 12.25 7.61 -20.52
CA THR A 143 11.44 8.80 -20.92
C THR A 143 11.05 8.77 -22.42
#